data_925effcd9bf496c8a316fbb078cbbbf2
#
_entry.id   925effcd9bf496c8a316fbb078cbbbf2
#
_cell.length_a   1.000
_cell.length_b   1.000
_cell.length_c   1.000
_cell.angle_alpha   90.00
_cell.angle_beta   90.00
_cell.angle_gamma   90.00
#
_symmetry.space_group_name_H-M   'P 1'
#
loop_
_entity.id
_entity.type
_entity.pdbx_description
1 polymer ?
#
loop_
_entity_poly.entity_id
_entity_poly.type
_entity_poly.pdbx_seq_one_letter_code
_entity_poly.pdbx_strand_id
1 'polypeptide(L)'
;SVASCLFALCMQSCFQDMDHPAFDYPESTGEVPTTPLKMYLPFDEEDIRDKGEWGFLVADNGNAKFAEDGIAGMAYQGAENAYILAKTPSILENNMPTIGDLTVAFWMRTTKNTSAQGLFSIPNSIKFWGNFDIFLENNNSETQAFFKVHIFNQTAKENDERWVEAKIDDIFGSEWVHLAFVYDGNTSTITVYRNGEG
;
A
#
# COMPACT_ATOMS: atom_id res chain seq x y z
N SER A 1 35.42 -14.65 52.50
CA SER A 1 35.57 -14.96 51.08
C SER A 1 34.21 -14.92 50.40
N VAL A 2 33.90 -13.78 49.78
CA VAL A 2 32.62 -13.54 49.12
C VAL A 2 32.83 -13.84 47.63
N ALA A 3 32.19 -14.90 47.13
CA ALA A 3 32.17 -15.21 45.72
C ALA A 3 31.06 -14.37 45.04
N SER A 4 31.47 -13.40 44.23
CA SER A 4 30.58 -12.64 43.35
C SER A 4 30.23 -13.52 42.14
N CYS A 5 28.99 -13.96 42.06
CA CYS A 5 28.44 -14.56 40.85
C CYS A 5 27.99 -13.47 39.89
N LEU A 6 28.77 -13.28 38.82
CA LEU A 6 28.38 -12.41 37.70
C LEU A 6 27.36 -13.19 36.85
N PHE A 7 26.12 -12.75 36.90
CA PHE A 7 25.06 -13.24 35.99
C PHE A 7 25.19 -12.49 34.66
N ALA A 8 25.78 -13.15 33.66
CA ALA A 8 25.72 -12.64 32.28
C ALA A 8 24.35 -13.01 31.71
N LEU A 9 23.45 -12.02 31.60
CA LEU A 9 22.25 -12.14 30.78
C LEU A 9 22.66 -12.16 29.31
N CYS A 10 22.67 -13.34 28.73
CA CYS A 10 22.63 -13.47 27.27
C CYS A 10 21.24 -13.03 26.78
N MET A 11 21.17 -11.85 26.27
CA MET A 11 20.04 -11.44 25.44
C MET A 11 20.16 -12.20 24.12
N GLN A 12 19.59 -13.39 24.07
CA GLN A 12 19.35 -14.05 22.79
C GLN A 12 18.15 -13.33 22.16
N SER A 13 18.45 -12.42 21.25
CA SER A 13 17.48 -11.95 20.26
C SER A 13 17.09 -13.17 19.42
N CYS A 14 15.91 -13.71 19.66
CA CYS A 14 15.31 -14.66 18.73
C CYS A 14 14.99 -13.92 17.44
N PHE A 15 15.94 -13.93 16.50
CA PHE A 15 15.59 -13.77 15.11
C PHE A 15 14.82 -15.05 14.75
N GLN A 16 13.51 -14.94 14.59
CA GLN A 16 12.74 -15.95 13.89
C GLN A 16 13.24 -15.95 12.45
N ASP A 17 13.89 -17.06 12.10
CA ASP A 17 14.24 -17.39 10.73
C ASP A 17 12.91 -17.59 9.98
N MET A 18 12.42 -16.49 9.39
CA MET A 18 11.29 -16.54 8.48
C MET A 18 11.86 -17.05 7.15
N ASP A 19 11.47 -18.24 6.78
CA ASP A 19 11.84 -18.96 5.56
C ASP A 19 11.21 -18.28 4.31
N HIS A 20 11.34 -16.96 4.25
CA HIS A 20 11.08 -16.16 3.08
C HIS A 20 12.42 -15.87 2.40
N PRO A 21 12.49 -15.91 1.06
CA PRO A 21 13.71 -15.52 0.38
C PRO A 21 14.11 -14.14 0.88
N ALA A 22 15.29 -14.06 1.48
CA ALA A 22 15.81 -12.82 2.01
C ALA A 22 15.85 -11.78 0.89
N PHE A 23 15.05 -10.73 1.03
CA PHE A 23 15.32 -9.53 0.27
C PHE A 23 16.69 -9.03 0.74
N ASP A 24 17.62 -9.01 -0.18
CA ASP A 24 18.96 -8.48 0.04
C ASP A 24 18.81 -6.94 0.13
N TYR A 25 18.50 -6.45 1.34
CA TYR A 25 18.44 -5.03 1.59
C TYR A 25 19.87 -4.48 1.57
N PRO A 26 20.19 -3.51 0.70
CA PRO A 26 21.50 -2.88 0.75
C PRO A 26 21.71 -2.23 2.11
N GLU A 27 22.90 -2.34 2.66
CA GLU A 27 23.27 -1.68 3.92
C GLU A 27 23.03 -0.17 3.80
N SER A 28 22.45 0.44 4.84
CA SER A 28 22.18 1.88 4.86
C SER A 28 23.48 2.66 4.76
N THR A 29 23.71 3.32 3.65
CA THR A 29 24.86 4.19 3.42
C THR A 29 24.64 5.62 3.91
N GLY A 30 23.50 5.93 4.51
CA GLY A 30 23.07 7.30 4.84
C GLY A 30 22.58 8.12 3.64
N GLU A 31 22.60 7.55 2.46
CA GLU A 31 21.94 8.10 1.27
C GLU A 31 20.45 7.82 1.31
N VAL A 32 19.65 8.66 0.65
CA VAL A 32 18.20 8.39 0.49
C VAL A 32 18.07 7.05 -0.22
N PRO A 33 17.45 6.06 0.43
CA PRO A 33 17.42 4.74 -0.12
C PRO A 33 16.73 4.71 -1.49
N THR A 34 17.26 3.92 -2.40
CA THR A 34 16.82 3.84 -3.81
C THR A 34 16.04 2.57 -4.12
N THR A 35 15.71 1.76 -3.12
CA THR A 35 14.92 0.55 -3.32
C THR A 35 13.51 0.88 -3.85
N PRO A 36 12.88 0.01 -4.59
CA PRO A 36 11.54 0.27 -5.13
C PRO A 36 10.45 0.30 -4.05
N LEU A 37 10.64 -0.32 -2.89
CA LEU A 37 9.62 -0.42 -1.84
C LEU A 37 9.60 0.84 -0.97
N LYS A 38 8.83 1.84 -1.39
CA LYS A 38 8.77 3.14 -0.72
C LYS A 38 7.84 3.16 0.49
N MET A 39 6.75 2.44 0.44
CA MET A 39 5.75 2.30 1.49
C MET A 39 5.36 0.85 1.66
N TYR A 40 5.28 0.37 2.90
CA TYR A 40 4.86 -0.99 3.21
C TYR A 40 4.05 -1.03 4.49
N LEU A 41 2.76 -1.32 4.37
CA LEU A 41 1.83 -1.50 5.47
C LEU A 41 1.43 -2.98 5.53
N PRO A 42 2.09 -3.79 6.36
CA PRO A 42 1.84 -5.24 6.41
C PRO A 42 0.48 -5.59 7.02
N PHE A 43 0.03 -4.86 8.03
CA PHE A 43 -1.18 -5.14 8.81
C PHE A 43 -1.22 -6.51 9.50
N ASP A 44 -0.09 -7.20 9.59
CA ASP A 44 0.00 -8.55 10.16
C ASP A 44 -0.34 -8.61 11.65
N GLU A 45 -0.24 -7.47 12.30
CA GLU A 45 -0.62 -7.20 13.69
C GLU A 45 -1.61 -6.02 13.72
N GLU A 46 -2.15 -5.65 14.87
CA GLU A 46 -2.93 -4.41 15.04
C GLU A 46 -2.01 -3.18 14.94
N ASP A 47 -1.32 -3.04 13.82
CA ASP A 47 -0.30 -2.05 13.58
C ASP A 47 -0.44 -1.44 12.18
N ILE A 48 -0.46 -0.12 12.12
CA ILE A 48 -0.54 0.65 10.87
C ILE A 48 0.78 1.33 10.52
N ARG A 49 1.89 1.01 11.22
CA ARG A 49 3.18 1.65 10.93
C ARG A 49 3.69 1.26 9.56
N ASP A 50 4.21 2.26 8.86
CA ASP A 50 4.95 2.03 7.62
C ASP A 50 6.30 1.36 7.93
N LYS A 51 6.54 0.22 7.30
CA LYS A 51 7.82 -0.52 7.33
C LYS A 51 8.58 -0.37 6.01
N GLY A 52 8.10 0.50 5.12
CA GLY A 52 8.78 0.86 3.87
C GLY A 52 9.94 1.82 4.10
N GLU A 53 10.67 2.04 3.03
CA GLU A 53 11.94 2.76 3.04
C GLU A 53 11.80 4.25 3.38
N TRP A 54 10.71 4.87 2.96
CA TRP A 54 10.52 6.31 3.18
C TRP A 54 9.99 6.64 4.57
N GLY A 55 9.49 5.66 5.33
CA GLY A 55 9.04 5.84 6.70
C GLY A 55 7.90 6.86 6.82
N PHE A 56 6.84 6.70 6.04
CA PHE A 56 5.66 7.55 6.14
C PHE A 56 5.09 7.56 7.56
N LEU A 57 4.66 8.72 8.00
CA LEU A 57 3.96 8.87 9.28
C LEU A 57 2.50 8.47 9.06
N VAL A 58 2.14 7.31 9.54
CA VAL A 58 0.80 6.74 9.32
C VAL A 58 -0.11 6.99 10.52
N ALA A 59 -1.31 7.44 10.24
CA ALA A 59 -2.37 7.65 11.22
C ALA A 59 -3.70 7.15 10.65
N ASP A 60 -4.56 6.63 11.49
CA ASP A 60 -5.95 6.36 11.14
C ASP A 60 -6.88 7.50 11.58
N ASN A 61 -8.09 7.49 11.10
CA ASN A 61 -9.13 8.43 11.52
C ASN A 61 -9.89 7.99 12.79
N GLY A 62 -9.31 7.05 13.56
CA GLY A 62 -9.89 6.47 14.77
C GLY A 62 -10.88 5.33 14.54
N ASN A 63 -11.01 4.85 13.31
CA ASN A 63 -11.92 3.78 12.94
C ASN A 63 -11.22 2.54 12.37
N ALA A 64 -9.88 2.48 12.44
CA ALA A 64 -9.14 1.32 12.00
C ALA A 64 -9.57 0.07 12.77
N LYS A 65 -9.86 -1.00 12.04
CA LYS A 65 -10.18 -2.31 12.58
C LYS A 65 -9.31 -3.35 11.93
N PHE A 66 -9.14 -4.46 12.62
CA PHE A 66 -8.33 -5.56 12.15
C PHE A 66 -9.13 -6.85 12.20
N ALA A 67 -8.97 -7.69 11.19
CA ALA A 67 -9.51 -9.04 11.10
C ALA A 67 -8.39 -10.06 11.31
N GLU A 68 -8.68 -11.17 11.98
CA GLU A 68 -7.67 -12.17 12.36
C GLU A 68 -7.22 -13.09 11.22
N ASP A 69 -7.88 -13.08 10.09
CA ASP A 69 -7.66 -13.99 8.97
C ASP A 69 -7.02 -13.29 7.75
N GLY A 70 -5.94 -12.57 7.98
CA GLY A 70 -5.08 -11.99 6.94
C GLY A 70 -4.26 -13.04 6.19
N ILE A 71 -3.48 -12.59 5.21
CA ILE A 71 -2.54 -13.46 4.47
C ILE A 71 -1.39 -13.92 5.39
N ALA A 72 -0.92 -13.02 6.26
CA ALA A 72 0.14 -13.29 7.22
C ALA A 72 -0.24 -12.68 8.58
N GLY A 73 -1.13 -13.33 9.31
CA GLY A 73 -1.65 -12.80 10.57
C GLY A 73 -2.95 -12.02 10.39
N MET A 74 -2.96 -10.73 10.77
CA MET A 74 -4.15 -9.90 10.69
C MET A 74 -4.26 -9.19 9.33
N ALA A 75 -5.35 -8.47 9.12
CA ALA A 75 -5.56 -7.60 7.97
C ALA A 75 -6.33 -6.35 8.41
N TYR A 76 -6.03 -5.22 7.79
CA TYR A 76 -6.85 -4.01 7.95
C TYR A 76 -8.24 -4.23 7.39
N GLN A 77 -9.26 -3.92 8.19
CA GLN A 77 -10.66 -3.99 7.77
C GLN A 77 -11.19 -2.57 7.51
N GLY A 78 -11.39 -2.25 6.24
CA GLY A 78 -12.04 -1.00 5.83
C GLY A 78 -13.48 -0.91 6.33
N ALA A 79 -13.95 0.30 6.58
CA ALA A 79 -15.32 0.60 6.98
C ALA A 79 -15.76 1.94 6.39
N GLU A 80 -17.07 2.20 6.43
CA GLU A 80 -17.60 3.49 6.04
C GLU A 80 -16.98 4.61 6.88
N ASN A 81 -16.54 5.69 6.20
CA ASN A 81 -15.83 6.82 6.80
C ASN A 81 -14.52 6.48 7.53
N ALA A 82 -13.97 5.28 7.30
CA ALA A 82 -12.66 4.89 7.81
C ALA A 82 -11.59 5.04 6.72
N TYR A 83 -10.44 5.57 7.10
CA TYR A 83 -9.28 5.67 6.20
C TYR A 83 -7.98 5.71 6.99
N ILE A 84 -6.92 5.33 6.34
CA ILE A 84 -5.54 5.50 6.82
C ILE A 84 -4.92 6.65 6.05
N LEU A 85 -4.29 7.57 6.77
CA LEU A 85 -3.55 8.68 6.21
C LEU A 85 -2.05 8.45 6.41
N ALA A 86 -1.31 8.36 5.31
CA ALA A 86 0.15 8.34 5.31
C ALA A 86 0.68 9.72 4.96
N LYS A 87 1.40 10.34 5.90
CA LYS A 87 2.00 11.65 5.71
C LYS A 87 3.49 11.51 5.42
N THR A 88 3.96 12.21 4.40
CA THR A 88 5.37 12.29 4.04
C THR A 88 6.19 12.84 5.20
N PRO A 89 7.29 12.19 5.61
CA PRO A 89 8.20 12.74 6.60
C PRO A 89 8.80 14.06 6.12
N SER A 90 9.06 15.00 7.04
CA SER A 90 9.59 16.32 6.70
C SER A 90 10.92 16.29 5.97
N ILE A 91 11.75 15.28 6.21
CA ILE A 91 13.02 15.08 5.49
C ILE A 91 12.83 14.86 3.99
N LEU A 92 11.67 14.34 3.58
CA LEU A 92 11.34 14.08 2.18
C LEU A 92 10.52 15.22 1.54
N GLU A 93 9.91 16.11 2.32
CA GLU A 93 9.01 17.16 1.80
C GLU A 93 9.68 18.04 0.73
N ASN A 94 10.99 18.29 0.86
CA ASN A 94 11.74 19.09 -0.09
C ASN A 94 12.56 18.27 -1.09
N ASN A 95 12.57 16.97 -0.96
CA ASN A 95 13.40 16.04 -1.74
C ASN A 95 12.60 14.93 -2.41
N MET A 96 11.28 15.04 -2.48
CA MET A 96 10.45 14.06 -3.16
C MET A 96 10.84 14.00 -4.65
N PRO A 97 11.28 12.86 -5.13
CA PRO A 97 11.56 12.72 -6.55
C PRO A 97 10.26 12.83 -7.35
N THR A 98 10.38 13.25 -8.60
CA THR A 98 9.26 13.13 -9.54
C THR A 98 8.93 11.66 -9.74
N ILE A 99 7.70 11.28 -9.46
CA ILE A 99 7.24 9.92 -9.65
C ILE A 99 6.90 9.76 -11.13
N GLY A 100 7.74 9.05 -11.88
CA GLY A 100 7.51 8.69 -13.28
C GLY A 100 6.75 7.38 -13.39
N ASP A 101 7.14 6.39 -12.60
CA ASP A 101 6.55 5.06 -12.56
C ASP A 101 6.03 4.78 -11.14
N LEU A 102 4.92 4.07 -11.05
CA LEU A 102 4.30 3.77 -9.77
C LEU A 102 3.67 2.39 -9.79
N THR A 103 3.94 1.61 -8.76
CA THR A 103 3.20 0.37 -8.50
C THR A 103 2.51 0.46 -7.15
N VAL A 104 1.22 0.20 -7.13
CA VAL A 104 0.43 0.01 -5.92
C VAL A 104 -0.05 -1.43 -5.91
N ALA A 105 0.41 -2.21 -4.93
CA ALA A 105 0.05 -3.62 -4.82
C ALA A 105 -0.45 -3.93 -3.41
N PHE A 106 -1.47 -4.78 -3.33
CA PHE A 106 -2.06 -5.19 -2.07
C PHE A 106 -2.84 -6.50 -2.22
N TRP A 107 -3.00 -7.20 -1.12
CA TRP A 107 -3.99 -8.27 -1.00
C TRP A 107 -5.33 -7.67 -0.60
N MET A 108 -6.39 -8.12 -1.26
CA MET A 108 -7.75 -7.67 -0.98
C MET A 108 -8.68 -8.88 -0.89
N ARG A 109 -9.61 -8.80 0.07
CA ARG A 109 -10.75 -9.72 0.16
C ARG A 109 -12.00 -8.89 0.39
N THR A 110 -12.97 -9.01 -0.48
CA THR A 110 -14.19 -8.21 -0.43
C THR A 110 -15.37 -8.97 -1.00
N THR A 111 -16.55 -8.61 -0.55
CA THR A 111 -17.81 -8.99 -1.20
C THR A 111 -18.19 -7.90 -2.21
N LYS A 112 -19.22 -8.18 -3.03
CA LYS A 112 -19.75 -7.19 -3.95
C LYS A 112 -20.08 -5.89 -3.23
N ASN A 113 -19.55 -4.80 -3.72
CA ASN A 113 -19.81 -3.46 -3.22
C ASN A 113 -21.10 -2.89 -3.82
N THR A 114 -21.79 -2.07 -3.04
CA THR A 114 -23.02 -1.37 -3.44
C THR A 114 -22.81 0.13 -3.67
N SER A 115 -21.64 0.63 -3.37
CA SER A 115 -21.22 2.03 -3.56
C SER A 115 -19.74 2.07 -3.92
N ALA A 116 -19.28 3.17 -4.50
CA ALA A 116 -17.88 3.37 -4.78
C ALA A 116 -17.06 3.40 -3.48
N GLN A 117 -15.89 2.78 -3.51
CA GLN A 117 -14.94 2.70 -2.41
C GLN A 117 -13.57 3.15 -2.88
N GLY A 118 -12.96 4.09 -2.15
CA GLY A 118 -11.56 4.46 -2.36
C GLY A 118 -10.63 3.39 -1.78
N LEU A 119 -9.70 2.90 -2.60
CA LEU A 119 -8.72 1.91 -2.17
C LEU A 119 -7.36 2.53 -1.89
N PHE A 120 -6.96 3.48 -2.70
CA PHE A 120 -5.70 4.20 -2.57
C PHE A 120 -5.82 5.59 -3.18
N SER A 121 -5.16 6.59 -2.60
CA SER A 121 -5.08 7.94 -3.15
C SER A 121 -3.76 8.63 -2.80
N ILE A 122 -3.16 9.28 -3.79
CA ILE A 122 -2.15 10.31 -3.59
C ILE A 122 -2.86 11.65 -3.74
N PRO A 123 -3.16 12.35 -2.64
CA PRO A 123 -4.01 13.54 -2.69
C PRO A 123 -3.42 14.66 -3.54
N ASN A 124 -4.29 15.48 -4.10
CA ASN A 124 -3.94 16.74 -4.73
C ASN A 124 -4.33 17.90 -3.81
N SER A 125 -3.47 18.89 -3.65
CA SER A 125 -3.72 20.04 -2.76
C SER A 125 -4.71 21.05 -3.34
N ILE A 126 -5.02 20.96 -4.64
CA ILE A 126 -5.80 21.99 -5.38
C ILE A 126 -7.08 21.40 -5.98
N LYS A 127 -7.06 20.10 -6.30
CA LYS A 127 -8.16 19.41 -7.00
C LYS A 127 -8.91 18.49 -6.05
N PHE A 128 -10.15 18.21 -6.39
CA PHE A 128 -10.98 17.27 -5.63
C PHE A 128 -10.44 15.84 -5.74
N TRP A 129 -10.08 15.42 -6.94
CA TRP A 129 -9.43 14.11 -7.17
C TRP A 129 -7.94 14.20 -6.87
N GLY A 130 -7.33 13.09 -6.48
CA GLY A 130 -5.91 13.00 -6.22
C GLY A 130 -5.03 13.11 -7.47
N ASN A 131 -3.73 13.03 -7.28
CA ASN A 131 -2.79 12.88 -8.38
C ASN A 131 -2.81 11.46 -8.96
N PHE A 132 -3.10 10.49 -8.11
CA PHE A 132 -3.30 9.09 -8.47
C PHE A 132 -4.29 8.47 -7.50
N ASP A 133 -5.39 7.94 -8.00
CA ASP A 133 -6.44 7.34 -7.20
C ASP A 133 -6.82 5.97 -7.76
N ILE A 134 -7.15 5.04 -6.87
CA ILE A 134 -7.71 3.73 -7.22
C ILE A 134 -9.05 3.58 -6.50
N PHE A 135 -10.10 3.33 -7.25
CA PHE A 135 -11.45 3.10 -6.76
C PHE A 135 -11.98 1.73 -7.18
N LEU A 136 -12.75 1.13 -6.29
CA LEU A 136 -13.66 0.04 -6.62
C LEU A 136 -15.05 0.66 -6.79
N GLU A 137 -15.49 0.74 -8.04
CA GLU A 137 -16.78 1.33 -8.40
C GLU A 137 -17.94 0.35 -8.20
N ASN A 138 -19.13 0.87 -7.99
CA ASN A 138 -20.32 0.05 -8.01
C ASN A 138 -20.54 -0.55 -9.41
N ASN A 139 -20.80 -1.83 -9.44
CA ASN A 139 -21.09 -2.58 -10.67
C ASN A 139 -22.30 -3.50 -10.44
N ASN A 140 -23.12 -3.71 -11.46
CA ASN A 140 -24.25 -4.62 -11.38
C ASN A 140 -23.86 -6.10 -11.49
N SER A 141 -22.60 -6.42 -11.75
CA SER A 141 -22.10 -7.79 -11.79
C SER A 141 -21.93 -8.38 -10.40
N GLU A 142 -22.28 -9.66 -10.24
CA GLU A 142 -22.03 -10.42 -9.01
C GLU A 142 -20.62 -11.03 -8.95
N THR A 143 -19.94 -11.12 -10.09
CA THR A 143 -18.64 -11.80 -10.20
C THR A 143 -17.53 -10.87 -10.61
N GLN A 144 -17.82 -9.79 -11.33
CA GLN A 144 -16.84 -8.90 -11.93
C GLN A 144 -16.75 -7.59 -11.15
N ALA A 145 -15.58 -7.31 -10.60
CA ALA A 145 -15.27 -6.03 -9.97
C ALA A 145 -14.95 -4.97 -11.03
N PHE A 146 -15.34 -3.73 -10.78
CA PHE A 146 -15.09 -2.59 -11.65
C PHE A 146 -14.14 -1.62 -10.97
N PHE A 147 -12.90 -1.58 -11.42
CA PHE A 147 -11.91 -0.63 -10.93
C PHE A 147 -11.82 0.59 -11.84
N LYS A 148 -11.67 1.75 -11.22
CA LYS A 148 -11.26 2.98 -11.90
C LYS A 148 -9.95 3.48 -11.32
N VAL A 149 -9.04 3.86 -12.20
CA VAL A 149 -7.81 4.56 -11.83
C VAL A 149 -7.86 5.96 -12.41
N HIS A 150 -7.67 6.94 -11.55
CA HIS A 150 -7.56 8.34 -11.92
C HIS A 150 -6.11 8.79 -11.86
N ILE A 151 -5.67 9.54 -12.87
CA ILE A 151 -4.35 10.17 -12.92
C ILE A 151 -4.52 11.63 -13.29
N PHE A 152 -3.84 12.50 -12.56
CA PHE A 152 -3.75 13.92 -12.86
C PHE A 152 -2.28 14.28 -13.16
N ASN A 153 -2.04 14.78 -14.38
CA ASN A 153 -0.72 15.25 -14.78
C ASN A 153 -0.58 16.76 -14.54
N GLN A 154 0.14 17.14 -13.51
CA GLN A 154 0.35 18.54 -13.14
C GLN A 154 1.26 19.31 -14.11
N THR A 155 2.05 18.62 -14.91
CA THR A 155 3.01 19.23 -15.84
C THR A 155 2.40 19.51 -17.21
N ALA A 156 1.22 18.99 -17.51
CA ALA A 156 0.50 19.28 -18.73
C ALA A 156 0.03 20.74 -18.75
N LYS A 157 0.10 21.39 -19.91
CA LYS A 157 -0.33 22.79 -20.09
C LYS A 157 -1.84 22.98 -19.93
N GLU A 158 -2.59 21.90 -19.99
CA GLU A 158 -4.03 21.86 -19.77
C GLU A 158 -4.32 20.81 -18.69
N ASN A 159 -5.46 20.94 -18.02
CA ASN A 159 -5.89 19.97 -16.99
C ASN A 159 -6.02 18.57 -17.63
N ASP A 160 -4.98 17.80 -17.55
CA ASP A 160 -4.94 16.48 -18.17
C ASP A 160 -5.28 15.43 -17.12
N GLU A 161 -6.57 15.26 -16.89
CA GLU A 161 -7.12 14.17 -16.11
C GLU A 161 -7.41 12.98 -17.03
N ARG A 162 -7.03 11.80 -16.56
CA ARG A 162 -7.33 10.54 -17.24
C ARG A 162 -7.97 9.56 -16.27
N TRP A 163 -9.00 8.91 -16.78
CA TRP A 163 -9.69 7.83 -16.10
C TRP A 163 -9.50 6.56 -16.91
N VAL A 164 -8.98 5.54 -16.24
CA VAL A 164 -8.78 4.21 -16.81
C VAL A 164 -9.68 3.23 -16.10
N GLU A 165 -10.36 2.39 -16.85
CA GLU A 165 -11.32 1.42 -16.35
C GLU A 165 -10.79 0.00 -16.54
N ALA A 166 -10.92 -0.82 -15.50
CA ALA A 166 -10.62 -2.25 -15.55
C ALA A 166 -11.77 -3.04 -14.93
N LYS A 167 -12.27 -4.03 -15.67
CA LYS A 167 -13.27 -4.98 -15.19
C LYS A 167 -12.61 -6.33 -15.03
N ILE A 168 -12.57 -6.83 -13.80
CA ILE A 168 -11.78 -8.01 -13.44
C ILE A 168 -12.71 -9.02 -12.78
N ASP A 169 -12.69 -10.24 -13.30
CA ASP A 169 -13.48 -11.35 -12.76
C ASP A 169 -12.86 -11.94 -11.50
N ASP A 170 -13.67 -12.67 -10.73
CA ASP A 170 -13.25 -13.44 -9.55
C ASP A 170 -12.52 -12.62 -8.47
N ILE A 171 -12.99 -11.41 -8.24
CA ILE A 171 -12.50 -10.54 -7.16
C ILE A 171 -13.34 -10.72 -5.90
N PHE A 172 -14.66 -10.92 -6.07
CA PHE A 172 -15.60 -11.01 -4.94
C PHE A 172 -15.63 -12.41 -4.35
N GLY A 173 -15.59 -12.53 -3.05
CA GLY A 173 -15.71 -13.81 -2.35
C GLY A 173 -14.96 -13.87 -1.03
N SER A 174 -14.72 -15.10 -0.59
CA SER A 174 -14.01 -15.40 0.67
C SER A 174 -12.50 -15.51 0.52
N GLU A 175 -12.01 -15.58 -0.71
CA GLU A 175 -10.60 -15.75 -1.00
C GLU A 175 -9.85 -14.41 -1.06
N TRP A 176 -8.59 -14.42 -0.64
CA TRP A 176 -7.69 -13.31 -0.83
C TRP A 176 -7.19 -13.23 -2.27
N VAL A 177 -7.25 -12.06 -2.85
CA VAL A 177 -6.79 -11.79 -4.21
C VAL A 177 -5.67 -10.76 -4.16
N HIS A 178 -4.54 -11.06 -4.78
CA HIS A 178 -3.47 -10.09 -4.97
C HIS A 178 -3.76 -9.21 -6.18
N LEU A 179 -3.73 -7.91 -5.97
CA LEU A 179 -3.87 -6.91 -7.04
C LEU A 179 -2.62 -6.04 -7.10
N ALA A 180 -2.18 -5.74 -8.32
CA ALA A 180 -1.15 -4.76 -8.55
C ALA A 180 -1.55 -3.83 -9.70
N PHE A 181 -1.52 -2.54 -9.45
CA PHE A 181 -1.76 -1.46 -10.41
C PHE A 181 -0.41 -0.85 -10.76
N VAL A 182 0.03 -1.08 -11.98
CA VAL A 182 1.35 -0.65 -12.47
C VAL A 182 1.16 0.48 -13.48
N TYR A 183 1.62 1.66 -13.13
CA TYR A 183 1.70 2.80 -14.04
C TYR A 183 3.13 2.92 -14.58
N ASP A 184 3.27 2.91 -15.89
CA ASP A 184 4.51 3.19 -16.62
C ASP A 184 4.41 4.58 -17.25
N GLY A 185 5.17 5.52 -16.72
CA GLY A 185 5.17 6.91 -17.17
C GLY A 185 5.81 7.10 -18.55
N ASN A 186 6.67 6.17 -19.01
CA ASN A 186 7.30 6.27 -20.32
C ASN A 186 6.31 5.94 -21.44
N THR A 187 5.43 4.98 -21.21
CA THR A 187 4.41 4.56 -22.18
C THR A 187 3.03 5.16 -21.87
N SER A 188 2.86 5.80 -20.72
CA SER A 188 1.58 6.31 -20.21
C SER A 188 0.50 5.22 -20.15
N THR A 189 0.88 4.04 -19.70
CA THR A 189 -0.03 2.89 -19.58
C THR A 189 -0.22 2.48 -18.14
N ILE A 190 -1.41 1.93 -17.84
CA ILE A 190 -1.70 1.23 -16.59
C ILE A 190 -1.98 -0.22 -16.93
N THR A 191 -1.30 -1.11 -16.24
CA THR A 191 -1.59 -2.54 -16.28
C THR A 191 -2.07 -2.98 -14.90
N VAL A 192 -3.16 -3.72 -14.85
CA VAL A 192 -3.67 -4.30 -13.62
C VAL A 192 -3.42 -5.80 -13.62
N TYR A 193 -2.73 -6.26 -12.61
CA TYR A 193 -2.45 -7.69 -12.42
C TYR A 193 -3.33 -8.25 -11.32
N ARG A 194 -3.92 -9.41 -11.59
CA ARG A 194 -4.63 -10.23 -10.60
C ARG A 194 -3.84 -11.53 -10.39
N ASN A 195 -3.39 -11.78 -9.17
CA ASN A 195 -2.58 -12.96 -8.81
C ASN A 195 -1.37 -13.17 -9.73
N GLY A 196 -0.77 -12.07 -10.22
CA GLY A 196 0.38 -12.08 -11.10
C GLY A 196 0.07 -12.18 -12.60
N GLU A 197 -1.20 -12.32 -12.99
CA GLU A 197 -1.64 -12.31 -14.38
C GLU A 197 -2.22 -10.93 -14.75
N GLY A 198 -1.73 -10.35 -15.87
CA GLY A 198 -2.08 -9.02 -16.39
C GLY A 198 -3.05 -9.04 -17.58
#